data_3ea38970876ea28a041531a35d170140
#
_entry.id   3ea38970876ea28a041531a35d170140
#
_cell.length_a   1.000
_cell.length_b   1.000
_cell.length_c   1.000
_cell.angle_alpha   90.00
_cell.angle_beta   90.00
_cell.angle_gamma   90.00
#
_symmetry.space_group_name_H-M   'P 1'
#
loop_
_entity.id
_entity.type
_entity.pdbx_description
1 polymer ?
#
loop_
_entity_poly.entity_id
_entity_poly.type
_entity_poly.pdbx_seq_one_letter_code
_entity_poly.pdbx_strand_id
1 'polypeptide(L)'
;MGKAPHYPDTGLRAPIVAAAVALVLLAGCGRGDVRSPAPAASPAAQREWPQVTPADPAAANAVLMRAISLVGTPYRYGGNTPEGGFDCSGLVNYVYRDMLDLQLPRTSRELAAYQGPRIEPQKLATADLVFFGSGGSVSHVGIYVGEGRFVHAPSTGGTVRLDHLDGAYWRRNYSGAKRILR
;
A
#
# COMPACT_ATOMS: atom_id res chain seq x y z
N MET A 1 -32.27 3.01 -54.10
CA MET A 1 -32.80 1.75 -54.67
C MET A 1 -32.11 0.61 -53.99
N GLY A 2 -32.84 -0.19 -53.20
CA GLY A 2 -32.30 -1.32 -52.47
C GLY A 2 -33.33 -1.81 -51.46
N LYS A 3 -34.08 -2.76 -51.83
CA LYS A 3 -35.24 -3.43 -51.27
C LYS A 3 -34.99 -3.98 -49.86
N ALA A 4 -35.92 -3.79 -48.92
CA ALA A 4 -36.09 -4.53 -47.71
C ALA A 4 -36.71 -5.93 -47.96
N PRO A 5 -36.32 -6.97 -47.26
CA PRO A 5 -37.04 -8.24 -47.29
C PRO A 5 -38.18 -8.29 -46.27
N HIS A 6 -39.27 -8.81 -46.75
CA HIS A 6 -40.55 -9.08 -46.17
C HIS A 6 -40.47 -10.24 -45.16
N TYR A 7 -41.16 -10.11 -44.02
CA TYR A 7 -41.37 -11.18 -43.03
C TYR A 7 -42.80 -11.67 -43.12
N PRO A 8 -43.09 -12.96 -43.27
CA PRO A 8 -44.46 -13.47 -43.25
C PRO A 8 -44.90 -13.79 -41.80
N ASP A 9 -46.07 -13.29 -41.53
CA ASP A 9 -46.91 -13.58 -40.38
C ASP A 9 -47.54 -14.96 -40.51
N THR A 10 -47.34 -15.81 -39.51
CA THR A 10 -48.13 -17.05 -39.41
C THR A 10 -48.69 -17.18 -38.01
N GLY A 11 -49.93 -16.73 -37.86
CA GLY A 11 -50.73 -17.03 -36.72
C GLY A 11 -51.08 -18.54 -36.62
N LEU A 12 -51.04 -19.10 -35.46
CA LEU A 12 -51.76 -20.32 -35.14
C LEU A 12 -52.31 -20.32 -33.72
N ARG A 13 -53.55 -20.64 -33.68
CA ARG A 13 -54.56 -20.60 -32.64
C ARG A 13 -54.24 -21.51 -31.46
N ALA A 14 -54.70 -21.07 -30.27
CA ALA A 14 -54.84 -21.87 -29.08
C ALA A 14 -55.80 -23.06 -29.24
N PRO A 15 -55.72 -24.08 -28.37
CA PRO A 15 -56.86 -24.37 -27.56
C PRO A 15 -56.59 -24.47 -26.08
N ILE A 16 -57.55 -23.99 -25.34
CA ILE A 16 -57.83 -24.15 -23.93
C ILE A 16 -58.09 -25.62 -23.62
N VAL A 17 -57.36 -26.19 -22.66
CA VAL A 17 -57.78 -27.38 -21.95
C VAL A 17 -57.64 -27.13 -20.47
N ALA A 18 -58.80 -27.03 -19.83
CA ALA A 18 -58.93 -27.01 -18.38
C ALA A 18 -58.85 -28.46 -17.86
N ALA A 19 -58.08 -28.71 -16.83
CA ALA A 19 -58.28 -29.89 -16.00
C ALA A 19 -57.62 -29.71 -14.61
N ALA A 20 -58.48 -29.57 -13.62
CA ALA A 20 -58.52 -30.22 -12.30
C ALA A 20 -57.31 -30.12 -11.35
N VAL A 21 -57.54 -29.39 -10.32
CA VAL A 21 -57.24 -29.46 -8.90
C VAL A 21 -56.70 -30.82 -8.42
N ALA A 22 -55.53 -30.85 -7.84
CA ALA A 22 -55.17 -31.76 -6.75
C ALA A 22 -54.32 -31.03 -5.72
N LEU A 23 -54.97 -30.68 -4.63
CA LEU A 23 -54.38 -30.10 -3.43
C LEU A 23 -53.66 -31.24 -2.68
N VAL A 24 -52.31 -31.22 -2.66
CA VAL A 24 -51.54 -32.06 -1.74
C VAL A 24 -50.77 -31.15 -0.82
N LEU A 25 -51.33 -30.92 0.38
CA LEU A 25 -50.67 -30.36 1.52
C LEU A 25 -49.64 -31.36 2.06
N LEU A 26 -48.40 -31.21 1.72
CA LEU A 26 -47.26 -31.82 2.42
C LEU A 26 -46.61 -30.76 3.30
N ALA A 27 -46.99 -30.75 4.58
CA ALA A 27 -46.29 -30.06 5.64
C ALA A 27 -44.91 -30.73 5.83
N GLY A 28 -43.91 -30.23 5.08
CA GLY A 28 -42.53 -30.55 5.31
C GLY A 28 -41.94 -29.59 6.33
N CYS A 29 -41.92 -29.96 7.63
CA CYS A 29 -41.07 -29.31 8.63
C CYS A 29 -39.61 -29.58 8.29
N GLY A 30 -39.04 -28.83 7.34
CA GLY A 30 -37.59 -28.71 7.16
C GLY A 30 -37.05 -27.82 8.27
N ARG A 31 -36.46 -28.43 9.31
CA ARG A 31 -35.52 -27.73 10.19
C ARG A 31 -34.35 -27.35 9.33
N GLY A 32 -34.40 -26.15 8.72
CA GLY A 32 -33.24 -25.51 8.18
C GLY A 32 -32.33 -25.13 9.36
N ASP A 33 -31.25 -25.87 9.52
CA ASP A 33 -30.14 -25.39 10.35
C ASP A 33 -29.72 -24.03 9.81
N VAL A 34 -30.19 -22.99 10.46
CA VAL A 34 -29.67 -21.63 10.27
C VAL A 34 -28.24 -21.66 10.82
N ARG A 35 -27.31 -22.04 9.95
CA ARG A 35 -25.90 -21.94 10.25
C ARG A 35 -25.63 -20.47 10.51
N SER A 36 -25.51 -20.11 11.77
CA SER A 36 -25.08 -18.75 12.14
C SER A 36 -23.84 -18.41 11.32
N PRO A 37 -23.80 -17.25 10.63
CA PRO A 37 -22.56 -16.83 9.97
C PRO A 37 -21.45 -16.87 11.00
N ALA A 38 -20.34 -17.53 10.65
CA ALA A 38 -19.15 -17.51 11.50
C ALA A 38 -18.85 -16.04 11.83
N PRO A 39 -18.50 -15.72 13.09
CA PRO A 39 -18.15 -14.35 13.44
C PRO A 39 -17.11 -13.89 12.46
N ALA A 40 -17.38 -12.76 11.79
CA ALA A 40 -16.41 -12.12 10.91
C ALA A 40 -15.10 -12.01 11.69
N ALA A 41 -14.00 -12.55 11.11
CA ALA A 41 -12.70 -12.48 11.73
C ALA A 41 -12.47 -11.02 12.14
N SER A 42 -12.31 -10.79 13.45
CA SER A 42 -11.99 -9.45 13.96
C SER A 42 -10.84 -8.91 13.15
N PRO A 43 -10.90 -7.67 12.65
CA PRO A 43 -9.75 -7.08 11.96
C PRO A 43 -8.54 -7.29 12.87
N ALA A 44 -7.51 -7.95 12.35
CA ALA A 44 -6.28 -8.18 13.10
C ALA A 44 -5.89 -6.84 13.72
N ALA A 45 -5.78 -6.80 15.04
CA ALA A 45 -5.51 -5.57 15.78
C ALA A 45 -4.33 -4.87 15.10
N GLN A 46 -4.61 -3.75 14.45
CA GLN A 46 -3.58 -2.96 13.79
C GLN A 46 -2.65 -2.48 14.90
N ARG A 47 -1.35 -2.68 14.71
CA ARG A 47 -0.36 -2.19 15.66
C ARG A 47 -0.57 -0.69 15.84
N GLU A 48 -0.73 -0.25 17.08
CA GLU A 48 -0.68 1.18 17.37
C GLU A 48 0.75 1.68 17.13
N TRP A 49 0.85 2.71 16.31
CA TRP A 49 2.10 3.39 16.03
C TRP A 49 2.16 4.65 16.89
N PRO A 50 2.99 4.67 17.97
CA PRO A 50 3.10 5.84 18.84
C PRO A 50 3.54 7.06 18.03
N GLN A 51 2.97 8.21 18.34
CA GLN A 51 3.44 9.48 17.79
C GLN A 51 4.66 9.94 18.60
N VAL A 52 5.84 9.81 17.99
CA VAL A 52 7.09 10.26 18.58
C VAL A 52 7.45 11.61 18.00
N THR A 53 7.64 12.61 18.86
CA THR A 53 8.09 13.94 18.43
C THR A 53 9.55 13.88 17.96
N PRO A 54 9.87 14.32 16.75
CA PRO A 54 11.25 14.45 16.27
C PRO A 54 12.03 15.45 17.13
N ALA A 55 13.36 15.29 17.22
CA ALA A 55 14.23 16.23 17.92
C ALA A 55 14.19 17.64 17.29
N ASP A 56 14.11 17.70 15.97
CA ASP A 56 13.84 18.91 15.18
C ASP A 56 12.53 18.72 14.39
N PRO A 57 11.39 19.18 14.94
CA PRO A 57 10.09 19.04 14.28
C PRO A 57 9.99 19.86 12.97
N ALA A 58 10.70 20.98 12.86
CA ALA A 58 10.65 21.81 11.65
C ALA A 58 11.36 21.11 10.49
N ALA A 59 12.57 20.62 10.71
CA ALA A 59 13.31 19.84 9.73
C ALA A 59 12.56 18.54 9.35
N ALA A 60 12.01 17.83 10.32
CA ALA A 60 11.23 16.63 10.06
C ALA A 60 9.98 16.89 9.21
N ASN A 61 9.29 18.01 9.46
CA ASN A 61 8.14 18.41 8.67
C ASN A 61 8.54 18.81 7.24
N ALA A 62 9.66 19.50 7.06
CA ALA A 62 10.18 19.83 5.74
C ALA A 62 10.48 18.57 4.92
N VAL A 63 11.17 17.58 5.52
CA VAL A 63 11.43 16.27 4.90
C VAL A 63 10.13 15.55 4.56
N LEU A 64 9.16 15.50 5.48
CA LEU A 64 7.85 14.91 5.28
C LEU A 64 7.14 15.51 4.07
N MET A 65 6.96 16.82 4.07
CA MET A 65 6.22 17.52 3.01
C MET A 65 6.89 17.33 1.64
N ARG A 66 8.23 17.37 1.61
CA ARG A 66 8.97 17.12 0.38
C ARG A 66 8.82 15.69 -0.10
N ALA A 67 8.97 14.71 0.76
CA ALA A 67 8.78 13.31 0.40
C ALA A 67 7.39 13.02 -0.17
N ILE A 68 6.34 13.56 0.47
CA ILE A 68 4.95 13.43 0.00
C ILE A 68 4.74 14.11 -1.36
N SER A 69 5.34 15.29 -1.59
CA SER A 69 5.19 16.01 -2.86
C SER A 69 5.79 15.29 -4.06
N LEU A 70 6.63 14.29 -3.82
CA LEU A 70 7.27 13.47 -4.88
C LEU A 70 6.49 12.18 -5.19
N VAL A 71 5.40 11.90 -4.48
CA VAL A 71 4.54 10.73 -4.76
C VAL A 71 4.02 10.79 -6.20
N GLY A 72 4.10 9.67 -6.90
CA GLY A 72 3.79 9.57 -8.33
C GLY A 72 5.00 9.68 -9.27
N THR A 73 6.15 10.16 -8.79
CA THR A 73 7.39 10.19 -9.60
C THR A 73 7.82 8.78 -10.00
N PRO A 74 8.14 8.51 -11.28
CA PRO A 74 8.52 7.17 -11.72
C PRO A 74 9.78 6.64 -11.03
N TYR A 75 9.81 5.33 -10.79
CA TYR A 75 11.04 4.66 -10.40
C TYR A 75 12.02 4.61 -11.57
N ARG A 76 13.28 4.92 -11.29
CA ARG A 76 14.40 4.70 -12.20
C ARG A 76 15.62 4.23 -11.43
N TYR A 77 16.21 3.11 -11.84
CA TYR A 77 17.45 2.63 -11.26
C TYR A 77 18.58 3.68 -11.42
N GLY A 78 19.23 4.04 -10.31
CA GLY A 78 20.22 5.11 -10.29
C GLY A 78 19.65 6.53 -10.34
N GLY A 79 18.33 6.69 -10.46
CA GLY A 79 17.64 7.97 -10.50
C GLY A 79 17.72 8.74 -9.18
N ASN A 80 17.81 10.08 -9.27
CA ASN A 80 18.00 10.96 -8.11
C ASN A 80 17.41 12.37 -8.31
N THR A 81 16.52 12.55 -9.31
CA THR A 81 15.81 13.82 -9.56
C THR A 81 14.35 13.58 -9.90
N PRO A 82 13.46 14.55 -9.66
CA PRO A 82 12.06 14.44 -10.02
C PRO A 82 11.83 14.17 -11.51
N GLU A 83 12.60 14.80 -12.39
CA GLU A 83 12.48 14.70 -13.84
C GLU A 83 13.03 13.37 -14.37
N GLY A 84 14.13 12.89 -13.77
CA GLY A 84 14.81 11.67 -14.16
C GLY A 84 14.25 10.41 -13.50
N GLY A 85 13.36 10.57 -12.50
CA GLY A 85 12.90 9.48 -11.64
C GLY A 85 13.84 9.19 -10.48
N PHE A 86 13.41 8.32 -9.57
CA PHE A 86 14.14 7.96 -8.37
C PHE A 86 14.34 6.45 -8.22
N ASP A 87 15.52 6.04 -7.73
CA ASP A 87 15.61 4.81 -6.95
C ASP A 87 15.38 5.10 -5.46
N CYS A 88 15.31 4.07 -4.62
CA CYS A 88 14.97 4.21 -3.21
C CYS A 88 15.93 5.13 -2.44
N SER A 89 17.22 4.97 -2.61
CA SER A 89 18.25 5.79 -1.96
C SER A 89 18.44 7.15 -2.63
N GLY A 90 18.17 7.26 -3.93
CA GLY A 90 18.16 8.52 -4.65
C GLY A 90 17.05 9.46 -4.17
N LEU A 91 15.86 8.91 -3.91
CA LEU A 91 14.76 9.66 -3.28
C LEU A 91 15.17 10.22 -1.91
N VAL A 92 15.74 9.37 -1.04
CA VAL A 92 16.22 9.79 0.28
C VAL A 92 17.23 10.92 0.16
N ASN A 93 18.28 10.71 -0.66
CA ASN A 93 19.33 11.72 -0.85
C ASN A 93 18.79 13.04 -1.38
N TYR A 94 17.87 12.97 -2.34
CA TYR A 94 17.25 14.16 -2.90
C TYR A 94 16.49 14.96 -1.85
N VAL A 95 15.61 14.30 -1.09
CA VAL A 95 14.78 14.97 -0.08
C VAL A 95 15.62 15.62 1.01
N TYR A 96 16.61 14.92 1.55
CA TYR A 96 17.44 15.44 2.62
C TYR A 96 18.38 16.56 2.15
N ARG A 97 18.91 16.45 0.95
CA ARG A 97 19.74 17.53 0.36
C ARG A 97 18.92 18.77 0.04
N ASP A 98 17.74 18.59 -0.56
CA ASP A 98 16.87 19.70 -0.98
C ASP A 98 16.33 20.50 0.20
N MET A 99 15.96 19.82 1.29
CA MET A 99 15.36 20.48 2.45
C MET A 99 16.34 20.92 3.53
N LEU A 100 17.47 20.25 3.66
CA LEU A 100 18.36 20.40 4.82
C LEU A 100 19.83 20.59 4.43
N ASP A 101 20.14 20.65 3.13
CA ASP A 101 21.51 20.64 2.60
C ASP A 101 22.37 19.48 3.13
N LEU A 102 21.74 18.36 3.43
CA LEU A 102 22.35 17.19 4.05
C LEU A 102 22.76 16.19 2.98
N GLN A 103 24.08 15.93 2.85
CA GLN A 103 24.61 14.92 1.95
C GLN A 103 24.69 13.56 2.66
N LEU A 104 23.88 12.61 2.18
CA LEU A 104 23.82 11.25 2.72
C LEU A 104 24.50 10.27 1.76
N PRO A 105 24.91 9.06 2.24
CA PRO A 105 25.46 8.00 1.39
C PRO A 105 24.50 7.59 0.27
N ARG A 106 25.08 7.22 -0.89
CA ARG A 106 24.28 6.99 -2.10
C ARG A 106 23.48 5.68 -2.09
N THR A 107 23.89 4.68 -1.36
CA THR A 107 23.25 3.36 -1.38
C THR A 107 22.45 3.07 -0.12
N SER A 108 21.40 2.27 -0.23
CA SER A 108 20.59 1.85 0.94
C SER A 108 21.41 1.13 2.00
N ARG A 109 22.44 0.38 1.59
CA ARG A 109 23.37 -0.32 2.50
C ARG A 109 24.24 0.65 3.28
N GLU A 110 24.81 1.64 2.63
CA GLU A 110 25.60 2.67 3.28
C GLU A 110 24.75 3.57 4.19
N LEU A 111 23.53 3.90 3.78
CA LEU A 111 22.57 4.60 4.62
C LEU A 111 22.26 3.81 5.91
N ALA A 112 22.10 2.50 5.81
CA ALA A 112 21.87 1.66 6.99
C ALA A 112 23.10 1.56 7.92
N ALA A 113 24.30 1.70 7.37
CA ALA A 113 25.55 1.78 8.11
C ALA A 113 25.92 3.19 8.58
N TYR A 114 25.24 4.22 8.06
CA TYR A 114 25.54 5.61 8.37
C TYR A 114 25.44 5.92 9.86
N GLN A 115 26.14 6.97 10.30
CA GLN A 115 26.16 7.39 11.68
C GLN A 115 24.76 7.73 12.22
N GLY A 116 24.49 7.32 13.44
CA GLY A 116 23.21 7.58 14.10
C GLY A 116 22.68 6.37 14.85
N PRO A 117 21.78 6.57 15.81
CA PRO A 117 21.21 5.49 16.59
C PRO A 117 20.31 4.62 15.72
N ARG A 118 20.32 3.32 15.98
CA ARG A 118 19.25 2.42 15.52
C ARG A 118 17.99 2.73 16.31
N ILE A 119 16.86 2.76 15.61
CA ILE A 119 15.59 3.11 16.20
C ILE A 119 14.68 1.88 16.22
N GLU A 120 14.14 1.59 17.38
CA GLU A 120 13.10 0.56 17.53
C GLU A 120 11.80 1.02 16.84
N PRO A 121 11.02 0.10 16.26
CA PRO A 121 9.79 0.47 15.54
C PRO A 121 8.82 1.34 16.33
N GLN A 122 8.75 1.14 17.66
CA GLN A 122 7.88 1.90 18.56
C GLN A 122 8.39 3.32 18.88
N LYS A 123 9.63 3.62 18.49
CA LYS A 123 10.30 4.92 18.70
C LYS A 123 10.52 5.68 17.38
N LEU A 124 9.92 5.21 16.30
CA LEU A 124 10.01 5.88 15.00
C LEU A 124 9.37 7.26 15.06
N ALA A 125 10.10 8.26 14.60
CA ALA A 125 9.60 9.61 14.39
C ALA A 125 9.64 9.97 12.92
N THR A 126 8.84 10.95 12.53
CA THR A 126 8.84 11.50 11.17
C THR A 126 10.26 11.84 10.73
N ALA A 127 10.59 11.54 9.48
CA ALA A 127 11.92 11.66 8.88
C ALA A 127 12.96 10.63 9.37
N ASP A 128 12.60 9.60 10.12
CA ASP A 128 13.50 8.45 10.29
C ASP A 128 13.59 7.64 8.99
N LEU A 129 14.73 7.02 8.73
CA LEU A 129 14.89 6.09 7.62
C LEU A 129 14.53 4.68 8.06
N VAL A 130 13.71 4.00 7.26
CA VAL A 130 13.33 2.60 7.46
C VAL A 130 13.95 1.73 6.37
N PHE A 131 14.52 0.59 6.77
CA PHE A 131 15.29 -0.29 5.89
C PHE A 131 14.64 -1.64 5.76
N PHE A 132 14.79 -2.22 4.55
CA PHE A 132 14.26 -3.53 4.23
C PHE A 132 15.29 -4.36 3.47
N GLY A 133 15.20 -5.68 3.66
CA GLY A 133 16.06 -6.63 2.99
C GLY A 133 15.87 -8.04 3.55
N SER A 134 16.67 -8.97 3.10
CA SER A 134 16.63 -10.36 3.53
C SER A 134 18.03 -10.92 3.76
N GLY A 135 18.16 -11.97 4.56
CA GLY A 135 19.46 -12.64 4.80
C GLY A 135 20.53 -11.72 5.39
N GLY A 136 20.15 -10.71 6.19
CA GLY A 136 21.09 -9.75 6.78
C GLY A 136 21.58 -8.64 5.84
N SER A 137 21.10 -8.63 4.58
CA SER A 137 21.45 -7.61 3.59
C SER A 137 20.34 -6.57 3.45
N VAL A 138 20.68 -5.27 3.51
CA VAL A 138 19.77 -4.18 3.19
C VAL A 138 19.78 -3.91 1.70
N SER A 139 18.60 -3.93 1.09
CA SER A 139 18.41 -3.70 -0.34
C SER A 139 17.45 -2.55 -0.66
N HIS A 140 16.73 -2.03 0.35
CA HIS A 140 15.74 -1.00 0.15
C HIS A 140 15.66 -0.06 1.35
N VAL A 141 15.22 1.19 1.09
CA VAL A 141 15.06 2.24 2.10
C VAL A 141 13.84 3.09 1.79
N GLY A 142 13.20 3.61 2.84
CA GLY A 142 12.12 4.60 2.77
C GLY A 142 12.24 5.64 3.88
N ILE A 143 11.48 6.71 3.76
CA ILE A 143 11.37 7.81 4.73
C ILE A 143 10.09 7.60 5.52
N TYR A 144 10.20 7.42 6.84
CA TYR A 144 9.04 7.28 7.71
C TYR A 144 8.30 8.61 7.84
N VAL A 145 6.97 8.56 7.71
CA VAL A 145 6.12 9.76 7.68
C VAL A 145 5.06 9.78 8.78
N GLY A 146 5.15 8.84 9.73
CA GLY A 146 4.20 8.70 10.84
C GLY A 146 3.17 7.61 10.62
N GLU A 147 2.47 7.21 11.68
CA GLU A 147 1.37 6.24 11.68
C GLU A 147 1.70 4.91 10.98
N GLY A 148 2.93 4.43 11.12
CA GLY A 148 3.38 3.22 10.45
C GLY A 148 3.59 3.34 8.95
N ARG A 149 3.47 4.54 8.37
CA ARG A 149 3.61 4.76 6.92
C ARG A 149 4.99 5.29 6.55
N PHE A 150 5.41 4.98 5.35
CA PHE A 150 6.68 5.47 4.80
C PHE A 150 6.55 5.75 3.30
N VAL A 151 7.30 6.75 2.84
CA VAL A 151 7.44 7.08 1.42
C VAL A 151 8.68 6.42 0.88
N HIS A 152 8.59 5.80 -0.28
CA HIS A 152 9.70 5.14 -0.94
C HIS A 152 9.52 5.08 -2.46
N ALA A 153 10.61 4.83 -3.18
CA ALA A 153 10.60 4.49 -4.60
C ALA A 153 10.77 2.96 -4.72
N PRO A 154 9.70 2.19 -4.98
CA PRO A 154 9.78 0.74 -5.13
C PRO A 154 10.50 0.36 -6.43
N SER A 155 10.69 -0.95 -6.66
CA SER A 155 11.42 -1.46 -7.82
C SER A 155 10.87 -1.01 -9.17
N THR A 156 11.61 -1.33 -10.22
CA THR A 156 11.33 -1.02 -11.64
C THR A 156 9.85 -1.18 -12.02
N GLY A 157 9.32 -0.19 -12.74
CA GLY A 157 7.92 -0.13 -13.18
C GLY A 157 6.96 0.50 -12.16
N GLY A 158 7.44 0.84 -10.95
CA GLY A 158 6.66 1.53 -9.94
C GLY A 158 6.86 3.05 -9.96
N THR A 159 6.16 3.70 -9.04
CA THR A 159 6.30 5.14 -8.76
C THR A 159 6.60 5.33 -7.27
N VAL A 160 7.12 6.48 -6.90
CA VAL A 160 7.20 6.90 -5.49
C VAL A 160 5.80 6.82 -4.89
N ARG A 161 5.68 6.18 -3.73
CA ARG A 161 4.37 5.97 -3.08
C ARG A 161 4.50 5.83 -1.56
N LEU A 162 3.34 5.84 -0.89
CA LEU A 162 3.24 5.47 0.51
C LEU A 162 2.89 3.98 0.62
N ASP A 163 3.61 3.30 1.53
CA ASP A 163 3.25 1.96 1.98
C ASP A 163 3.23 1.94 3.52
N HIS A 164 2.69 0.85 4.08
CA HIS A 164 2.56 0.68 5.53
C HIS A 164 3.50 -0.42 6.03
N LEU A 165 4.21 -0.17 7.15
CA LEU A 165 5.17 -1.11 7.75
C LEU A 165 4.52 -2.44 8.16
N ASP A 166 3.22 -2.45 8.49
CA ASP A 166 2.46 -3.66 8.80
C ASP A 166 2.03 -4.45 7.57
N GLY A 167 2.25 -3.93 6.36
CA GLY A 167 2.05 -4.69 5.12
C GLY A 167 2.86 -6.00 5.16
N ALA A 168 2.26 -7.12 4.70
CA ALA A 168 2.85 -8.45 4.86
C ALA A 168 4.28 -8.55 4.32
N TYR A 169 4.55 -7.94 3.16
CA TYR A 169 5.89 -7.89 2.56
C TYR A 169 6.85 -7.06 3.42
N TRP A 170 6.47 -5.85 3.82
CA TRP A 170 7.33 -4.90 4.54
C TRP A 170 7.68 -5.39 5.93
N ARG A 171 6.70 -5.94 6.66
CA ARG A 171 6.90 -6.53 7.97
C ARG A 171 7.89 -7.70 7.94
N ARG A 172 7.82 -8.56 6.91
CA ARG A 172 8.73 -9.72 6.76
C ARG A 172 10.15 -9.31 6.44
N ASN A 173 10.32 -8.23 5.67
CA ASN A 173 11.62 -7.78 5.18
C ASN A 173 12.18 -6.60 5.96
N TYR A 174 11.52 -6.16 7.04
CA TYR A 174 12.01 -5.05 7.86
C TYR A 174 13.36 -5.40 8.49
N SER A 175 14.37 -4.54 8.24
CA SER A 175 15.77 -4.74 8.67
C SER A 175 16.21 -3.74 9.74
N GLY A 176 15.37 -2.75 10.06
CA GLY A 176 15.67 -1.74 11.08
C GLY A 176 15.39 -0.32 10.62
N ALA A 177 15.74 0.64 11.48
CA ALA A 177 15.62 2.06 11.18
C ALA A 177 16.79 2.87 11.74
N LYS A 178 16.97 4.08 11.19
CA LYS A 178 17.98 5.05 11.60
C LYS A 178 17.39 6.44 11.70
N ARG A 179 17.79 7.17 12.74
CA ARG A 179 17.49 8.60 12.87
C ARG A 179 18.63 9.41 12.32
N ILE A 180 18.30 10.29 11.38
CA ILE A 180 19.25 11.20 10.74
C ILE A 180 19.21 12.57 11.43
N LEU A 181 18.02 13.04 11.78
CA LEU A 181 17.81 14.31 12.49
C LEU A 181 18.04 14.14 13.99
N ARG A 182 18.87 14.99 14.57
CA ARG A 182 19.23 14.98 16.00
C ARG A 182 18.83 16.26 16.68
#